data_e3281d028dd5359a40f698fff4f1b0eb
#
_entry.id   e3281d028dd5359a40f698fff4f1b0eb
#
_cell.length_a   1.000
_cell.length_b   1.000
_cell.length_c   1.000
_cell.angle_alpha   90.00
_cell.angle_beta   90.00
_cell.angle_gamma   90.00
#
_symmetry.space_group_name_H-M   'P 1'
#
loop_
_entity.id
_entity.type
_entity.pdbx_description
1 polymer ?
#
loop_
_entity_poly.entity_id
_entity_poly.type
_entity_poly.pdbx_seq_one_letter_code
_entity_poly.pdbx_strand_id
1 'polypeptide(L)'
;MIPLDEIRRARERLGDDVLRTPLVRLDERIWLKLECLQPIGSFKLRGALSAVRAASPAELAGGVVTASAGNMAQGVAWAAREAGVRAWVVAPEDAPRAKLDAVERLGGEIIPVSHEAWWQAMVDRRYEGVNGLFVHPVEDELVMAGNGTVGLEIVEDLDAFDTVITPWGGGGLTAGIASAVKALRPGVCIVTAEPETAAPLAAAMRAGEPAEIEFRASFVDGAGGRALLPTMWARAQELVDEAVAVPLDEVADAMRLLASRAHVVA
;
A
#
# COMPACT_ATOMS: atom_id res chain seq x y z
N MET A 1 9.48 4.06 13.20
CA MET A 1 9.77 2.88 12.30
C MET A 1 9.03 1.64 12.74
N ILE A 2 8.70 0.73 11.80
CA ILE A 2 8.25 -0.64 12.12
C ILE A 2 9.49 -1.46 12.55
N PRO A 3 9.44 -2.20 13.67
CA PRO A 3 10.58 -3.00 14.10
C PRO A 3 10.99 -4.04 13.06
N LEU A 4 12.29 -4.17 12.81
CA LEU A 4 12.80 -5.12 11.80
C LEU A 4 12.38 -6.57 12.08
N ASP A 5 12.32 -6.96 13.36
CA ASP A 5 11.88 -8.30 13.74
C ASP A 5 10.39 -8.53 13.46
N GLU A 6 9.54 -7.47 13.51
CA GLU A 6 8.15 -7.61 13.09
C GLU A 6 8.03 -7.79 11.57
N ILE A 7 8.87 -7.12 10.79
CA ILE A 7 8.94 -7.31 9.34
C ILE A 7 9.42 -8.73 8.99
N ARG A 8 10.38 -9.28 9.75
CA ARG A 8 10.82 -10.68 9.58
C ARG A 8 9.71 -11.67 9.93
N ARG A 9 8.99 -11.46 11.04
CA ARG A 9 7.81 -12.26 11.39
C ARG A 9 6.71 -12.16 10.33
N ALA A 10 6.53 -10.95 9.76
CA ALA A 10 5.60 -10.78 8.65
C ALA A 10 6.00 -11.65 7.46
N ARG A 11 7.28 -11.71 7.07
CA ARG A 11 7.77 -12.59 6.00
C ARG A 11 7.47 -14.07 6.29
N GLU A 12 7.66 -14.53 7.51
CA GLU A 12 7.32 -15.90 7.92
C GLU A 12 5.80 -16.17 7.77
N ARG A 13 4.96 -15.21 8.17
CA ARG A 13 3.51 -15.29 8.00
C ARG A 13 3.07 -15.33 6.53
N LEU A 14 3.77 -14.64 5.64
CA LEU A 14 3.43 -14.60 4.22
C LEU A 14 3.63 -15.96 3.54
N GLY A 15 4.67 -16.70 3.92
CA GLY A 15 4.96 -18.01 3.31
C GLY A 15 5.09 -17.94 1.79
N ASP A 16 4.60 -18.99 1.12
CA ASP A 16 4.68 -19.14 -0.35
C ASP A 16 3.50 -18.50 -1.11
N ASP A 17 2.52 -17.91 -0.40
CA ASP A 17 1.35 -17.29 -1.05
C ASP A 17 1.65 -15.90 -1.63
N VAL A 18 2.79 -15.36 -1.28
CA VAL A 18 3.29 -14.10 -1.81
C VAL A 18 4.51 -14.37 -2.67
N LEU A 19 4.48 -13.89 -3.90
CA LEU A 19 5.63 -14.02 -4.80
C LEU A 19 6.80 -13.16 -4.28
N ARG A 20 7.99 -13.75 -4.22
CA ARG A 20 9.22 -12.97 -4.22
C ARG A 20 9.37 -12.40 -5.63
N THR A 21 8.83 -11.19 -5.83
CA THR A 21 8.80 -10.59 -7.15
C THR A 21 10.21 -10.28 -7.65
N PRO A 22 10.47 -10.37 -8.95
CA PRO A 22 11.80 -10.10 -9.47
C PRO A 22 12.18 -8.63 -9.34
N LEU A 23 13.47 -8.39 -9.14
CA LEU A 23 14.14 -7.13 -9.39
C LEU A 23 14.64 -7.13 -10.83
N VAL A 24 14.06 -6.27 -11.68
CA VAL A 24 14.40 -6.18 -13.11
C VAL A 24 15.17 -4.90 -13.35
N ARG A 25 16.32 -5.03 -14.00
CA ARG A 25 17.14 -3.87 -14.37
C ARG A 25 16.52 -3.16 -15.58
N LEU A 26 16.15 -1.90 -15.40
CA LEU A 26 15.60 -1.06 -16.47
C LEU A 26 16.72 -0.40 -17.30
N ASP A 27 17.77 0.07 -16.62
CA ASP A 27 18.97 0.63 -17.23
C ASP A 27 20.20 0.44 -16.32
N GLU A 28 21.28 1.19 -16.55
CA GLU A 28 22.52 1.06 -15.77
C GLU A 28 22.36 1.41 -14.28
N ARG A 29 21.35 2.22 -13.93
CA ARG A 29 21.19 2.82 -12.61
C ARG A 29 19.84 2.51 -11.95
N ILE A 30 18.85 2.01 -12.70
CA ILE A 30 17.47 1.86 -12.25
C ILE A 30 17.07 0.37 -12.24
N TRP A 31 16.55 -0.05 -11.10
CA TRP A 31 15.96 -1.38 -10.91
C TRP A 31 14.49 -1.25 -10.55
N LEU A 32 13.68 -2.18 -11.00
CA LEU A 32 12.24 -2.22 -10.77
C LEU A 32 11.90 -3.45 -9.91
N LYS A 33 11.30 -3.23 -8.76
CA LYS A 33 10.69 -4.29 -7.94
C LYS A 33 9.25 -4.48 -8.40
N LEU A 34 8.98 -5.58 -9.09
CA LEU A 34 7.74 -5.77 -9.85
C LEU A 34 6.57 -6.29 -9.00
N GLU A 35 6.09 -5.51 -8.05
CA GLU A 35 4.94 -5.86 -7.20
C GLU A 35 3.61 -5.96 -7.97
N CYS A 36 3.54 -5.48 -9.19
CA CYS A 36 2.42 -5.72 -10.11
C CYS A 36 2.27 -7.21 -10.52
N LEU A 37 3.28 -8.05 -10.29
CA LEU A 37 3.22 -9.49 -10.54
C LEU A 37 2.60 -10.30 -9.41
N GLN A 38 2.28 -9.70 -8.27
CA GLN A 38 1.55 -10.40 -7.21
C GLN A 38 0.20 -10.92 -7.73
N PRO A 39 -0.37 -12.00 -7.16
CA PRO A 39 -1.62 -12.61 -7.61
C PRO A 39 -2.80 -11.65 -7.79
N ILE A 40 -2.85 -10.57 -7.00
CA ILE A 40 -3.87 -9.51 -7.13
C ILE A 40 -3.37 -8.30 -7.94
N GLY A 41 -2.22 -8.39 -8.61
CA GLY A 41 -1.61 -7.30 -9.36
C GLY A 41 -1.04 -6.17 -8.49
N SER A 42 -0.79 -6.39 -7.19
CA SER A 42 -0.41 -5.32 -6.26
C SER A 42 0.27 -5.83 -4.99
N PHE A 43 1.23 -5.05 -4.46
CA PHE A 43 1.89 -5.28 -3.17
C PHE A 43 0.92 -5.42 -1.98
N LYS A 44 -0.32 -4.94 -2.12
CA LYS A 44 -1.31 -4.93 -1.03
C LYS A 44 -1.61 -6.32 -0.47
N LEU A 45 -1.38 -7.38 -1.23
CA LEU A 45 -1.49 -8.75 -0.77
C LEU A 45 -0.59 -9.01 0.45
N ARG A 46 0.64 -8.49 0.45
CA ARG A 46 1.61 -8.67 1.53
C ARG A 46 1.08 -8.14 2.86
N GLY A 47 0.61 -6.89 2.86
CA GLY A 47 0.06 -6.27 4.06
C GLY A 47 -1.21 -6.95 4.56
N ALA A 48 -2.14 -7.26 3.66
CA ALA A 48 -3.40 -7.91 4.00
C ALA A 48 -3.18 -9.30 4.63
N LEU A 49 -2.37 -10.16 3.98
CA LEU A 49 -2.02 -11.48 4.52
C LEU A 49 -1.30 -11.38 5.87
N SER A 50 -0.35 -10.44 6.01
CA SER A 50 0.37 -10.26 7.27
C SER A 50 -0.57 -9.93 8.42
N ALA A 51 -1.54 -9.03 8.21
CA ALA A 51 -2.50 -8.63 9.24
C ALA A 51 -3.47 -9.79 9.58
N VAL A 52 -4.06 -10.43 8.57
CA VAL A 52 -5.04 -11.50 8.78
C VAL A 52 -4.38 -12.73 9.44
N ARG A 53 -3.18 -13.12 9.03
CA ARG A 53 -2.47 -14.26 9.59
C ARG A 53 -1.87 -14.04 10.98
N ALA A 54 -1.74 -12.78 11.39
CA ALA A 54 -1.34 -12.45 12.75
C ALA A 54 -2.49 -12.55 13.74
N ALA A 55 -3.73 -12.51 13.25
CA ALA A 55 -4.93 -12.52 14.09
C ALA A 55 -5.23 -13.93 14.64
N SER A 56 -5.73 -13.97 15.85
CA SER A 56 -6.22 -15.20 16.48
C SER A 56 -7.54 -15.68 15.88
N PRO A 57 -7.90 -16.96 16.00
CA PRO A 57 -9.22 -17.46 15.58
C PRO A 57 -10.40 -16.70 16.22
N ALA A 58 -10.24 -16.20 17.43
CA ALA A 58 -11.27 -15.42 18.13
C ALA A 58 -11.49 -14.05 17.47
N GLU A 59 -10.42 -13.38 17.05
CA GLU A 59 -10.49 -12.10 16.33
C GLU A 59 -11.09 -12.27 14.92
N LEU A 60 -10.84 -13.40 14.27
CA LEU A 60 -11.37 -13.73 12.96
C LEU A 60 -12.80 -14.29 12.96
N ALA A 61 -13.38 -14.59 14.12
CA ALA A 61 -14.70 -15.24 14.23
C ALA A 61 -15.82 -14.43 13.57
N GLY A 62 -15.71 -13.10 13.53
CA GLY A 62 -16.66 -12.20 12.84
C GLY A 62 -16.30 -11.91 11.37
N GLY A 63 -15.22 -12.52 10.87
CA GLY A 63 -14.66 -12.19 9.55
C GLY A 63 -13.65 -11.04 9.60
N VAL A 64 -13.34 -10.51 8.43
CA VAL A 64 -12.40 -9.39 8.26
C VAL A 64 -13.13 -8.22 7.59
N VAL A 65 -12.83 -7.01 8.02
CA VAL A 65 -13.45 -5.77 7.51
C VAL A 65 -12.36 -4.83 6.99
N THR A 66 -12.63 -4.15 5.88
CA THR A 66 -11.78 -3.03 5.42
C THR A 66 -12.63 -1.94 4.78
N ALA A 67 -12.17 -0.70 4.81
CA ALA A 67 -12.77 0.42 4.10
C ALA A 67 -11.89 0.78 2.90
N SER A 68 -12.16 0.15 1.74
CA SER A 68 -11.40 0.36 0.50
C SER A 68 -12.19 -0.18 -0.69
N ALA A 69 -12.12 0.49 -1.85
CA ALA A 69 -12.67 -0.04 -3.11
C ALA A 69 -11.59 -0.56 -4.07
N GLY A 70 -10.30 -0.50 -3.68
CA GLY A 70 -9.17 -0.79 -4.57
C GLY A 70 -8.37 -2.03 -4.16
N ASN A 71 -7.06 -1.96 -4.39
CA ASN A 71 -6.13 -3.07 -4.18
C ASN A 71 -6.10 -3.61 -2.75
N MET A 72 -6.34 -2.77 -1.73
CA MET A 72 -6.42 -3.26 -0.35
C MET A 72 -7.65 -4.14 -0.12
N ALA A 73 -8.80 -3.76 -0.69
CA ALA A 73 -10.00 -4.58 -0.63
C ALA A 73 -9.78 -5.96 -1.26
N GLN A 74 -9.10 -6.02 -2.41
CA GLN A 74 -8.73 -7.28 -3.05
C GLN A 74 -7.78 -8.11 -2.17
N GLY A 75 -6.77 -7.47 -1.57
CA GLY A 75 -5.85 -8.15 -0.65
C GLY A 75 -6.55 -8.72 0.57
N VAL A 76 -7.48 -7.97 1.17
CA VAL A 76 -8.25 -8.43 2.33
C VAL A 76 -9.22 -9.55 1.94
N ALA A 77 -9.90 -9.45 0.81
CA ALA A 77 -10.78 -10.51 0.31
C ALA A 77 -10.00 -11.81 0.04
N TRP A 78 -8.80 -11.69 -0.57
CA TRP A 78 -7.91 -12.86 -0.74
C TRP A 78 -7.51 -13.46 0.60
N ALA A 79 -7.00 -12.65 1.53
CA ALA A 79 -6.53 -13.13 2.82
C ALA A 79 -7.64 -13.78 3.67
N ALA A 80 -8.84 -13.21 3.65
CA ALA A 80 -10.01 -13.76 4.33
C ALA A 80 -10.42 -15.10 3.72
N ARG A 81 -10.42 -15.23 2.38
CA ARG A 81 -10.71 -16.49 1.68
C ARG A 81 -9.72 -17.59 2.08
N GLU A 82 -8.43 -17.31 2.12
CA GLU A 82 -7.40 -18.27 2.55
C GLU A 82 -7.56 -18.66 4.03
N ALA A 83 -8.03 -17.73 4.86
CA ALA A 83 -8.34 -18.00 6.27
C ALA A 83 -9.69 -18.72 6.48
N GLY A 84 -10.48 -18.90 5.43
CA GLY A 84 -11.82 -19.51 5.51
C GLY A 84 -12.86 -18.67 6.23
N VAL A 85 -12.70 -17.32 6.24
CA VAL A 85 -13.60 -16.37 6.89
C VAL A 85 -14.20 -15.38 5.88
N ARG A 86 -15.25 -14.67 6.29
CA ARG A 86 -15.89 -13.66 5.45
C ARG A 86 -15.03 -12.40 5.36
N ALA A 87 -15.09 -11.75 4.19
CA ALA A 87 -14.50 -10.44 3.97
C ALA A 87 -15.61 -9.40 3.72
N TRP A 88 -15.69 -8.41 4.59
CA TRP A 88 -16.58 -7.27 4.45
C TRP A 88 -15.82 -6.07 3.90
N VAL A 89 -16.28 -5.51 2.81
CA VAL A 89 -15.62 -4.39 2.13
C VAL A 89 -16.55 -3.19 2.08
N VAL A 90 -16.32 -2.23 2.96
CA VAL A 90 -17.01 -0.95 2.94
C VAL A 90 -16.42 -0.09 1.82
N ALA A 91 -17.22 0.24 0.83
CA ALA A 91 -16.78 0.95 -0.37
C ALA A 91 -17.74 2.08 -0.74
N PRO A 92 -17.24 3.18 -1.33
CA PRO A 92 -18.12 4.20 -1.89
C PRO A 92 -19.08 3.61 -2.93
N GLU A 93 -20.35 4.02 -2.90
CA GLU A 93 -21.40 3.53 -3.82
C GLU A 93 -21.13 3.86 -5.29
N ASP A 94 -20.33 4.92 -5.54
CA ASP A 94 -19.89 5.35 -6.85
C ASP A 94 -18.53 4.77 -7.29
N ALA A 95 -17.99 3.80 -6.52
CA ALA A 95 -16.73 3.16 -6.87
C ALA A 95 -16.83 2.43 -8.23
N PRO A 96 -15.78 2.50 -9.08
CA PRO A 96 -15.80 1.87 -10.39
C PRO A 96 -16.13 0.38 -10.33
N ARG A 97 -17.15 -0.05 -11.12
CA ARG A 97 -17.64 -1.43 -11.10
C ARG A 97 -16.54 -2.46 -11.32
N ALA A 98 -15.58 -2.17 -12.21
CA ALA A 98 -14.45 -3.06 -12.47
C ALA A 98 -13.61 -3.39 -11.21
N LYS A 99 -13.48 -2.42 -10.28
CA LYS A 99 -12.78 -2.63 -9.00
C LYS A 99 -13.61 -3.50 -8.06
N LEU A 100 -14.90 -3.23 -7.95
CA LEU A 100 -15.82 -4.00 -7.12
C LEU A 100 -15.92 -5.45 -7.61
N ASP A 101 -16.04 -5.67 -8.93
CA ASP A 101 -16.06 -7.01 -9.53
C ASP A 101 -14.78 -7.81 -9.20
N ALA A 102 -13.62 -7.14 -9.12
CA ALA A 102 -12.39 -7.81 -8.74
C ALA A 102 -12.42 -8.30 -7.27
N VAL A 103 -13.01 -7.52 -6.37
CA VAL A 103 -13.19 -7.89 -4.96
C VAL A 103 -14.19 -9.04 -4.81
N GLU A 104 -15.34 -8.97 -5.51
CA GLU A 104 -16.38 -10.00 -5.49
C GLU A 104 -15.85 -11.35 -6.02
N ARG A 105 -15.05 -11.34 -7.10
CA ARG A 105 -14.38 -12.57 -7.62
C ARG A 105 -13.45 -13.23 -6.58
N LEU A 106 -12.93 -12.46 -5.64
CA LEU A 106 -12.11 -12.97 -4.54
C LEU A 106 -12.93 -13.38 -3.31
N GLY A 107 -14.25 -13.27 -3.37
CA GLY A 107 -15.16 -13.63 -2.29
C GLY A 107 -15.45 -12.51 -1.30
N GLY A 108 -15.05 -11.26 -1.60
CA GLY A 108 -15.38 -10.09 -0.77
C GLY A 108 -16.86 -9.68 -0.93
N GLU A 109 -17.49 -9.38 0.20
CA GLU A 109 -18.87 -8.88 0.26
C GLU A 109 -18.84 -7.35 0.34
N ILE A 110 -19.36 -6.68 -0.70
CA ILE A 110 -19.36 -5.22 -0.79
C ILE A 110 -20.49 -4.64 0.05
N ILE A 111 -20.18 -3.65 0.86
CA ILE A 111 -21.14 -2.80 1.56
C ILE A 111 -21.03 -1.40 0.94
N PRO A 112 -21.94 -1.05 0.01
CA PRO A 112 -21.91 0.25 -0.64
C PRO A 112 -22.43 1.32 0.32
N VAL A 113 -21.68 2.43 0.43
CA VAL A 113 -21.97 3.53 1.34
C VAL A 113 -21.64 4.88 0.70
N SER A 114 -22.13 5.98 1.28
CA SER A 114 -21.67 7.32 0.88
C SER A 114 -20.19 7.50 1.14
N HIS A 115 -19.54 8.44 0.43
CA HIS A 115 -18.13 8.81 0.67
C HIS A 115 -17.86 9.20 2.13
N GLU A 116 -18.80 9.90 2.77
CA GLU A 116 -18.68 10.30 4.16
C GLU A 116 -18.69 9.09 5.10
N ALA A 117 -19.66 8.17 4.93
CA ALA A 117 -19.73 6.95 5.72
C ALA A 117 -18.51 6.03 5.50
N TRP A 118 -18.00 5.94 4.27
CA TRP A 118 -16.77 5.23 3.97
C TRP A 118 -15.56 5.83 4.70
N TRP A 119 -15.42 7.17 4.66
CA TRP A 119 -14.34 7.86 5.36
C TRP A 119 -14.46 7.68 6.86
N GLN A 120 -15.70 7.79 7.41
CA GLN A 120 -15.93 7.57 8.84
C GLN A 120 -15.58 6.15 9.27
N ALA A 121 -15.93 5.13 8.47
CA ALA A 121 -15.55 3.74 8.75
C ALA A 121 -14.02 3.56 8.80
N MET A 122 -13.28 4.29 7.95
CA MET A 122 -11.82 4.28 7.96
C MET A 122 -11.27 4.94 9.23
N VAL A 123 -11.80 6.09 9.62
CA VAL A 123 -11.36 6.83 10.82
C VAL A 123 -11.66 6.05 12.09
N ASP A 124 -12.88 5.51 12.19
CA ASP A 124 -13.34 4.77 13.38
C ASP A 124 -12.79 3.34 13.45
N ARG A 125 -12.18 2.85 12.36
CA ARG A 125 -11.70 1.46 12.23
C ARG A 125 -12.78 0.43 12.52
N ARG A 126 -14.01 0.71 12.09
CA ARG A 126 -15.19 -0.16 12.24
C ARG A 126 -16.30 0.27 11.29
N TYR A 127 -17.25 -0.62 11.08
CA TYR A 127 -18.52 -0.30 10.43
C TYR A 127 -19.68 -0.90 11.22
N GLU A 128 -20.74 -0.12 11.42
CA GLU A 128 -21.90 -0.55 12.21
C GLU A 128 -22.56 -1.78 11.58
N GLY A 129 -22.93 -2.75 12.43
CA GLY A 129 -23.55 -4.02 11.98
C GLY A 129 -22.56 -5.09 11.51
N VAL A 130 -21.26 -4.80 11.46
CA VAL A 130 -20.22 -5.78 11.11
C VAL A 130 -19.22 -5.94 12.25
N ASN A 131 -19.18 -7.13 12.84
CA ASN A 131 -18.26 -7.49 13.92
C ASN A 131 -17.10 -8.34 13.38
N GLY A 132 -16.13 -7.72 12.72
CA GLY A 132 -14.96 -8.39 12.18
C GLY A 132 -13.66 -7.66 12.54
N LEU A 133 -12.53 -8.34 12.32
CA LEU A 133 -11.21 -7.71 12.40
C LEU A 133 -11.11 -6.59 11.36
N PHE A 134 -10.96 -5.35 11.79
CA PHE A 134 -10.78 -4.23 10.87
C PHE A 134 -9.31 -4.14 10.44
N VAL A 135 -9.04 -4.40 9.15
CA VAL A 135 -7.71 -4.22 8.55
C VAL A 135 -7.65 -2.85 7.89
N HIS A 136 -6.91 -1.93 8.53
CA HIS A 136 -6.81 -0.56 8.04
C HIS A 136 -5.88 -0.47 6.82
N PRO A 137 -6.31 0.16 5.69
CA PRO A 137 -5.53 0.15 4.45
C PRO A 137 -4.22 0.94 4.50
N VAL A 138 -3.99 1.73 5.56
CA VAL A 138 -2.84 2.64 5.71
C VAL A 138 -2.16 2.50 7.07
N GLU A 139 -2.88 2.71 8.19
CA GLU A 139 -2.32 2.89 9.54
C GLU A 139 -2.20 1.59 10.36
N ASP A 140 -2.23 0.46 9.75
CA ASP A 140 -2.07 -0.84 10.41
C ASP A 140 -0.59 -1.26 10.40
N GLU A 141 0.00 -1.45 11.57
CA GLU A 141 1.41 -1.82 11.71
C GLU A 141 1.71 -3.21 11.14
N LEU A 142 0.77 -4.15 11.24
CA LEU A 142 0.93 -5.49 10.65
C LEU A 142 0.86 -5.43 9.13
N VAL A 143 0.03 -4.52 8.57
CA VAL A 143 0.00 -4.23 7.14
C VAL A 143 1.33 -3.60 6.70
N MET A 144 1.84 -2.61 7.43
CA MET A 144 3.13 -2.00 7.12
C MET A 144 4.27 -3.01 7.23
N ALA A 145 4.25 -3.89 8.23
CA ALA A 145 5.25 -4.96 8.38
C ALA A 145 5.24 -5.92 7.18
N GLY A 146 4.05 -6.33 6.71
CA GLY A 146 3.90 -7.11 5.48
C GLY A 146 4.47 -6.41 4.26
N ASN A 147 4.17 -5.13 4.09
CA ASN A 147 4.73 -4.30 3.01
C ASN A 147 6.26 -4.14 3.14
N GLY A 148 6.78 -4.12 4.37
CA GLY A 148 8.21 -4.04 4.66
C GLY A 148 9.03 -5.22 4.13
N THR A 149 8.38 -6.37 3.87
CA THR A 149 9.05 -7.53 3.26
C THR A 149 9.59 -7.24 1.86
N VAL A 150 8.99 -6.28 1.13
CA VAL A 150 9.55 -5.76 -0.14
C VAL A 150 10.93 -5.15 0.09
N GLY A 151 11.08 -4.38 1.16
CA GLY A 151 12.38 -3.78 1.53
C GLY A 151 13.43 -4.82 1.91
N LEU A 152 13.04 -5.90 2.62
CA LEU A 152 13.94 -7.03 2.89
C LEU A 152 14.46 -7.65 1.60
N GLU A 153 13.54 -7.94 0.66
CA GLU A 153 13.89 -8.53 -0.63
C GLU A 153 14.82 -7.63 -1.45
N ILE A 154 14.59 -6.32 -1.47
CA ILE A 154 15.47 -5.34 -2.15
C ILE A 154 16.89 -5.38 -1.57
N VAL A 155 17.03 -5.37 -0.24
CA VAL A 155 18.33 -5.40 0.43
C VAL A 155 19.06 -6.73 0.20
N GLU A 156 18.32 -7.83 0.08
CA GLU A 156 18.88 -9.15 -0.19
C GLU A 156 19.28 -9.35 -1.66
N ASP A 157 18.56 -8.73 -2.60
CA ASP A 157 18.75 -8.92 -4.05
C ASP A 157 19.75 -7.92 -4.67
N LEU A 158 20.05 -6.80 -4.00
CA LEU A 158 21.01 -5.78 -4.46
C LEU A 158 22.14 -5.57 -3.45
N ASP A 159 23.35 -5.81 -3.88
CA ASP A 159 24.55 -5.60 -3.05
C ASP A 159 24.77 -4.11 -2.71
N ALA A 160 24.47 -3.22 -3.66
CA ALA A 160 24.65 -1.78 -3.51
C ALA A 160 23.53 -1.00 -4.22
N PHE A 161 22.95 -0.05 -3.49
CA PHE A 161 22.04 0.97 -4.00
C PHE A 161 22.05 2.16 -3.02
N ASP A 162 21.76 3.33 -3.51
CA ASP A 162 21.77 4.58 -2.74
C ASP A 162 20.37 5.13 -2.46
N THR A 163 19.40 4.76 -3.27
CA THR A 163 18.06 5.34 -3.23
C THR A 163 16.98 4.28 -3.45
N VAL A 164 15.90 4.36 -2.67
CA VAL A 164 14.66 3.63 -2.92
C VAL A 164 13.55 4.63 -3.18
N ILE A 165 12.89 4.51 -4.33
CA ILE A 165 11.75 5.34 -4.72
C ILE A 165 10.47 4.53 -4.58
N THR A 166 9.49 5.07 -3.86
CA THR A 166 8.18 4.44 -3.66
C THR A 166 7.04 5.37 -4.02
N PRO A 167 5.92 4.86 -4.58
CA PRO A 167 4.72 5.69 -4.69
C PRO A 167 4.16 5.98 -3.30
N TRP A 168 3.70 7.21 -3.08
CA TRP A 168 2.97 7.58 -1.88
C TRP A 168 1.48 7.75 -2.18
N GLY A 169 0.66 7.00 -1.44
CA GLY A 169 -0.78 7.23 -1.32
C GLY A 169 -1.07 7.56 0.14
N GLY A 170 -1.41 6.55 0.95
CA GLY A 170 -1.49 6.70 2.40
C GLY A 170 -0.17 6.52 3.15
N GLY A 171 0.89 6.06 2.49
CA GLY A 171 2.23 5.93 3.08
C GLY A 171 2.58 4.55 3.68
N GLY A 172 1.62 3.63 3.80
CA GLY A 172 1.87 2.33 4.44
C GLY A 172 2.89 1.44 3.72
N LEU A 173 3.05 1.57 2.39
CA LEU A 173 4.11 0.91 1.63
C LEU A 173 5.48 1.48 2.00
N THR A 174 5.60 2.79 1.88
CA THR A 174 6.83 3.52 2.19
C THR A 174 7.27 3.30 3.63
N ALA A 175 6.34 3.38 4.60
CA ALA A 175 6.65 3.14 6.00
C ALA A 175 7.23 1.74 6.24
N GLY A 176 6.68 0.71 5.60
CA GLY A 176 7.20 -0.65 5.68
C GLY A 176 8.58 -0.78 5.03
N ILE A 177 8.70 -0.41 3.76
CA ILE A 177 9.96 -0.53 2.99
C ILE A 177 11.08 0.27 3.67
N ALA A 178 10.82 1.55 3.98
CA ALA A 178 11.81 2.43 4.60
C ALA A 178 12.26 1.91 5.96
N SER A 179 11.37 1.33 6.77
CA SER A 179 11.73 0.71 8.04
C SER A 179 12.71 -0.45 7.86
N ALA A 180 12.46 -1.34 6.89
CA ALA A 180 13.38 -2.45 6.61
C ALA A 180 14.73 -1.95 6.05
N VAL A 181 14.66 -1.05 5.06
CA VAL A 181 15.86 -0.55 4.37
C VAL A 181 16.73 0.26 5.32
N LYS A 182 16.21 1.25 6.04
CA LYS A 182 17.00 2.07 6.97
C LYS A 182 17.57 1.27 8.15
N ALA A 183 16.87 0.21 8.59
CA ALA A 183 17.42 -0.68 9.62
C ALA A 183 18.63 -1.51 9.14
N LEU A 184 18.68 -1.88 7.86
CA LEU A 184 19.71 -2.73 7.29
C LEU A 184 20.79 -1.93 6.50
N ARG A 185 20.43 -0.78 5.96
CA ARG A 185 21.23 0.12 5.13
C ARG A 185 20.94 1.58 5.52
N PRO A 186 21.43 2.08 6.66
CA PRO A 186 21.05 3.40 7.20
C PRO A 186 21.34 4.60 6.28
N GLY A 187 22.28 4.45 5.35
CA GLY A 187 22.68 5.51 4.42
C GLY A 187 21.84 5.62 3.16
N VAL A 188 20.84 4.74 2.97
CA VAL A 188 19.99 4.76 1.78
C VAL A 188 18.94 5.87 1.88
N CYS A 189 18.82 6.66 0.81
CA CYS A 189 17.82 7.71 0.67
C CYS A 189 16.45 7.11 0.32
N ILE A 190 15.40 7.57 0.98
CA ILE A 190 14.01 7.17 0.71
C ILE A 190 13.29 8.35 0.06
N VAL A 191 12.95 8.18 -1.21
CA VAL A 191 12.21 9.17 -2.00
C VAL A 191 10.79 8.67 -2.22
N THR A 192 9.82 9.57 -2.11
CA THR A 192 8.43 9.25 -2.46
C THR A 192 7.98 10.03 -3.69
N ALA A 193 7.13 9.42 -4.50
CA ALA A 193 6.54 10.05 -5.67
C ALA A 193 5.00 10.07 -5.57
N GLU A 194 4.41 11.20 -5.87
CA GLU A 194 2.96 11.43 -5.92
C GLU A 194 2.60 12.09 -7.25
N PRO A 195 1.41 11.84 -7.82
CA PRO A 195 0.95 12.64 -8.97
C PRO A 195 0.72 14.10 -8.54
N GLU A 196 1.11 15.06 -9.38
CA GLU A 196 0.96 16.50 -9.06
C GLU A 196 -0.47 16.92 -8.69
N THR A 197 -1.47 16.16 -9.14
CA THR A 197 -2.89 16.38 -8.86
C THR A 197 -3.35 15.92 -7.47
N ALA A 198 -2.47 15.22 -6.74
CA ALA A 198 -2.81 14.59 -5.45
C ALA A 198 -1.52 14.33 -4.62
N ALA A 199 -0.74 15.38 -4.32
CA ALA A 199 0.58 15.31 -3.70
C ALA A 199 0.64 15.96 -2.30
N PRO A 200 -0.12 15.45 -1.30
CA PRO A 200 -0.16 16.04 0.04
C PRO A 200 1.17 15.90 0.80
N LEU A 201 1.92 14.81 0.61
CA LEU A 201 3.21 14.66 1.28
C LEU A 201 4.25 15.64 0.73
N ALA A 202 4.36 15.76 -0.58
CA ALA A 202 5.28 16.72 -1.19
C ALA A 202 4.95 18.16 -0.78
N ALA A 203 3.66 18.51 -0.65
CA ALA A 203 3.24 19.81 -0.13
C ALA A 203 3.63 20.00 1.35
N ALA A 204 3.37 19.01 2.19
CA ALA A 204 3.68 19.04 3.62
C ALA A 204 5.18 19.14 3.90
N MET A 205 6.00 18.39 3.15
CA MET A 205 7.47 18.45 3.31
C MET A 205 8.03 19.82 2.92
N ARG A 206 7.45 20.47 1.90
CA ARG A 206 7.84 21.84 1.53
C ARG A 206 7.41 22.87 2.59
N ALA A 207 6.23 22.68 3.19
CA ALA A 207 5.69 23.60 4.21
C ALA A 207 6.30 23.36 5.60
N GLY A 208 6.83 22.17 5.87
CA GLY A 208 7.26 21.72 7.21
C GLY A 208 6.12 21.23 8.11
N GLU A 209 4.89 21.23 7.61
CA GLU A 209 3.67 20.79 8.31
C GLU A 209 2.63 20.26 7.32
N PRO A 210 1.64 19.45 7.75
CA PRO A 210 0.54 19.04 6.91
C PRO A 210 -0.17 20.24 6.29
N ALA A 211 -0.29 20.21 4.95
CA ALA A 211 -0.90 21.28 4.18
C ALA A 211 -2.14 20.78 3.43
N GLU A 212 -3.14 21.64 3.32
CA GLU A 212 -4.27 21.40 2.41
C GLU A 212 -3.79 21.52 0.97
N ILE A 213 -4.27 20.64 0.12
CA ILE A 213 -3.99 20.64 -1.32
C ILE A 213 -5.28 20.70 -2.13
N GLU A 214 -5.21 21.26 -3.31
CA GLU A 214 -6.27 21.11 -4.31
C GLU A 214 -6.17 19.72 -4.93
N PHE A 215 -7.04 18.80 -4.48
CA PHE A 215 -7.12 17.47 -5.07
C PHE A 215 -7.85 17.51 -6.42
N ARG A 216 -7.24 16.94 -7.46
CA ARG A 216 -7.85 16.74 -8.77
C ARG A 216 -7.75 15.28 -9.17
N ALA A 217 -8.89 14.66 -9.49
CA ALA A 217 -8.91 13.28 -9.97
C ALA A 217 -8.14 13.16 -11.29
N SER A 218 -7.42 12.05 -11.47
CA SER A 218 -6.67 11.76 -12.68
C SER A 218 -6.69 10.27 -13.00
N PHE A 219 -5.99 9.83 -14.03
CA PHE A 219 -5.82 8.41 -14.35
C PHE A 219 -4.89 7.70 -13.34
N VAL A 220 -4.14 8.44 -12.52
CA VAL A 220 -3.31 7.89 -11.46
C VAL A 220 -4.17 7.78 -10.19
N ASP A 221 -4.73 6.61 -9.94
CA ASP A 221 -5.62 6.38 -8.80
C ASP A 221 -5.02 5.48 -7.71
N GLY A 222 -3.88 4.88 -7.97
CA GLY A 222 -3.14 4.02 -7.03
C GLY A 222 -2.17 4.75 -6.11
N ALA A 223 -1.85 6.01 -6.39
CA ALA A 223 -0.94 6.85 -5.64
C ALA A 223 -1.55 8.25 -5.43
N GLY A 224 -0.98 9.00 -4.47
CA GLY A 224 -1.50 10.30 -4.06
C GLY A 224 -2.72 10.20 -3.13
N GLY A 225 -3.19 11.34 -2.67
CA GLY A 225 -4.31 11.42 -1.74
C GLY A 225 -4.87 12.82 -1.59
N ARG A 226 -5.98 12.97 -0.84
CA ARG A 226 -6.59 14.28 -0.55
C ARG A 226 -5.89 14.99 0.61
N ALA A 227 -5.40 14.20 1.58
CA ALA A 227 -4.78 14.72 2.80
C ALA A 227 -3.81 13.67 3.38
N LEU A 228 -2.94 14.13 4.26
CA LEU A 228 -2.10 13.29 5.10
C LEU A 228 -2.83 12.95 6.40
N LEU A 229 -2.76 11.68 6.80
CA LEU A 229 -3.13 11.29 8.16
C LEU A 229 -2.02 11.75 9.14
N PRO A 230 -2.38 12.30 10.32
CA PRO A 230 -1.39 12.84 11.26
C PRO A 230 -0.30 11.83 11.67
N THR A 231 -0.69 10.58 11.92
CA THR A 231 0.24 9.50 12.25
C THR A 231 1.21 9.19 11.11
N MET A 232 0.74 9.30 9.86
CA MET A 232 1.56 9.06 8.67
C MET A 232 2.49 10.22 8.36
N TRP A 233 2.11 11.46 8.70
CA TRP A 233 3.02 12.61 8.68
C TRP A 233 4.20 12.41 9.62
N ALA A 234 3.95 12.02 10.88
CA ALA A 234 5.01 11.73 11.84
C ALA A 234 5.98 10.64 11.35
N ARG A 235 5.42 9.59 10.72
CA ARG A 235 6.26 8.53 10.10
C ARG A 235 7.04 9.02 8.89
N ALA A 236 6.44 9.89 8.06
CA ALA A 236 7.14 10.44 6.90
C ALA A 236 8.33 11.31 7.33
N GLN A 237 8.17 12.15 8.34
CA GLN A 237 9.27 12.97 8.90
C GLN A 237 10.45 12.13 9.40
N GLU A 238 10.20 10.92 9.89
CA GLU A 238 11.23 10.00 10.37
C GLU A 238 11.90 9.22 9.22
N LEU A 239 11.15 8.87 8.19
CA LEU A 239 11.53 7.82 7.24
C LEU A 239 11.83 8.34 5.83
N VAL A 240 11.21 9.43 5.40
CA VAL A 240 11.28 9.96 4.03
C VAL A 240 12.26 11.10 3.97
N ASP A 241 13.22 10.99 3.07
CA ASP A 241 14.25 12.02 2.88
C ASP A 241 13.79 13.08 1.84
N GLU A 242 12.99 12.66 0.84
CA GLU A 242 12.46 13.55 -0.20
C GLU A 242 11.08 13.09 -0.67
N ALA A 243 10.21 14.06 -1.02
CA ALA A 243 8.93 13.78 -1.65
C ALA A 243 8.75 14.66 -2.90
N VAL A 244 8.45 14.02 -4.03
CA VAL A 244 8.30 14.67 -5.33
C VAL A 244 6.87 14.58 -5.83
N ALA A 245 6.38 15.68 -6.39
CA ALA A 245 5.14 15.71 -7.16
C ALA A 245 5.50 15.58 -8.65
N VAL A 246 4.95 14.57 -9.30
CA VAL A 246 5.26 14.20 -10.69
C VAL A 246 4.14 14.67 -11.62
N PRO A 247 4.43 15.43 -12.68
CA PRO A 247 3.47 15.81 -13.71
C PRO A 247 2.82 14.61 -14.39
N LEU A 248 1.54 14.73 -14.75
CA LEU A 248 0.79 13.61 -15.34
C LEU A 248 1.34 13.15 -16.71
N ASP A 249 1.91 14.04 -17.49
CA ASP A 249 2.55 13.71 -18.75
C ASP A 249 3.84 12.87 -18.53
N GLU A 250 4.63 13.20 -17.51
CA GLU A 250 5.80 12.40 -17.14
C GLU A 250 5.39 11.01 -16.64
N VAL A 251 4.29 10.89 -15.87
CA VAL A 251 3.74 9.58 -15.47
C VAL A 251 3.34 8.78 -16.71
N ALA A 252 2.66 9.40 -17.67
CA ALA A 252 2.26 8.74 -18.91
C ALA A 252 3.45 8.30 -19.76
N ASP A 253 4.52 9.10 -19.81
CA ASP A 253 5.75 8.74 -20.51
C ASP A 253 6.50 7.61 -19.80
N ALA A 254 6.54 7.61 -18.48
CA ALA A 254 7.08 6.50 -17.70
C ALA A 254 6.31 5.19 -17.94
N MET A 255 4.97 5.22 -18.02
CA MET A 255 4.17 4.06 -18.36
C MET A 255 4.51 3.50 -19.75
N ARG A 256 4.67 4.37 -20.77
CA ARG A 256 5.10 3.96 -22.12
C ARG A 256 6.50 3.36 -22.11
N LEU A 257 7.41 3.95 -21.33
CA LEU A 257 8.78 3.45 -21.18
C LEU A 257 8.80 2.08 -20.54
N LEU A 258 8.04 1.85 -19.46
CA LEU A 258 7.93 0.54 -18.80
C LEU A 258 7.37 -0.51 -19.75
N ALA A 259 6.31 -0.19 -20.50
CA ALA A 259 5.72 -1.10 -21.47
C ALA A 259 6.69 -1.46 -22.60
N SER A 260 7.44 -0.48 -23.12
CA SER A 260 8.31 -0.67 -24.28
C SER A 260 9.67 -1.30 -23.95
N ARG A 261 10.24 -1.00 -22.78
CA ARG A 261 11.59 -1.49 -22.39
C ARG A 261 11.58 -2.66 -21.44
N ALA A 262 10.68 -2.65 -20.45
CA ALA A 262 10.60 -3.69 -19.45
C ALA A 262 9.48 -4.70 -19.73
N HIS A 263 8.61 -4.45 -20.71
CA HIS A 263 7.41 -5.25 -21.03
C HIS A 263 6.49 -5.42 -19.82
N VAL A 264 6.41 -4.39 -18.97
CA VAL A 264 5.63 -4.37 -17.74
C VAL A 264 4.52 -3.33 -17.86
N VAL A 265 3.34 -3.70 -17.38
CA VAL A 265 2.22 -2.78 -17.13
C VAL A 265 2.09 -2.63 -15.62
N ALA A 266 2.24 -1.39 -15.13
CA ALA A 266 2.18 -1.04 -13.70
C ALA A 266 0.96 -0.16 -13.43
#